data_cd052de620aa19262f5f803459af157d
#
_entry.id   cd052de620aa19262f5f803459af157d
#
_cell.length_a   1.000
_cell.length_b   1.000
_cell.length_c   1.000
_cell.angle_alpha   90.00
_cell.angle_beta   90.00
_cell.angle_gamma   90.00
#
_symmetry.space_group_name_H-M   'P 1'
#
loop_
_entity.id
_entity.type
_entity.pdbx_description
1 polymer ?
#
loop_
_entity_poly.entity_id
_entity_poly.type
_entity_poly.pdbx_seq_one_letter_code
_entity_poly.pdbx_strand_id
1 'polypeptide(L)'
;MTRVGLIGFGYWGPNLARNLADTDGLELVAIADERADRRDAAARRHRGVRTCDDAERLIASEEIDAIVIATPLQTHFPFAKAAIERGKHVLVEKPFAGSKAHAEALAELADRRGVRLMVDHTFVYNGAVRRIRSLIDAGNLGALLYLDSVRVNLGLLQQDSNVIWDLATHDLSIMDYLIDARPVAVSANGISGAGFDHENVAYVTVHFDNGFLAHFHVNWLAPVKMRQMLIGGTQRMIVYDDTDPAEKVRVYDKGVDVNVQDRETRRRILVSYRTGDMYAPTFDRREALSLVAQEFADAIAGRRAPLTDAAAGLRVVSMLEAAERSLRADGRRIPL
;
A
#
# COMPACT_ATOMS: atom_id res chain seq x y z
N MET A 1 -8.86 25.74 7.85
CA MET A 1 -7.65 25.16 7.27
C MET A 1 -7.02 24.29 8.34
N THR A 2 -6.70 23.03 8.06
CA THR A 2 -6.13 22.10 9.05
C THR A 2 -4.62 22.31 9.12
N ARG A 3 -4.12 22.66 10.31
CA ARG A 3 -2.69 22.89 10.54
C ARG A 3 -1.96 21.57 10.73
N VAL A 4 -1.02 21.30 9.86
CA VAL A 4 -0.32 20.01 9.78
C VAL A 4 1.13 20.13 10.25
N GLY A 5 1.55 19.20 11.10
CA GLY A 5 2.94 18.95 11.44
C GLY A 5 3.46 17.69 10.76
N LEU A 6 4.65 17.75 10.14
CA LEU A 6 5.32 16.60 9.55
C LEU A 6 6.46 16.14 10.45
N ILE A 7 6.53 14.86 10.77
CA ILE A 7 7.63 14.23 11.50
C ILE A 7 8.43 13.36 10.54
N GLY A 8 9.72 13.67 10.38
CA GLY A 8 10.64 13.03 9.45
C GLY A 8 10.76 13.76 8.12
N PHE A 9 11.97 14.21 7.80
CA PHE A 9 12.32 14.84 6.53
C PHE A 9 13.42 14.05 5.81
N GLY A 10 13.29 12.71 5.87
CA GLY A 10 14.18 11.76 5.21
C GLY A 10 13.91 11.62 3.72
N TYR A 11 13.82 10.38 3.24
CA TYR A 11 13.63 10.09 1.80
C TYR A 11 12.25 10.54 1.29
N TRP A 12 11.16 10.21 2.02
CA TRP A 12 9.79 10.57 1.63
C TRP A 12 9.32 11.92 2.17
N GLY A 13 9.86 12.39 3.29
CA GLY A 13 9.46 13.65 3.91
C GLY A 13 9.39 14.85 2.97
N PRO A 14 10.38 15.11 2.09
CA PRO A 14 10.31 16.20 1.12
C PRO A 14 9.14 16.11 0.14
N ASN A 15 8.74 14.89 -0.27
CA ASN A 15 7.62 14.69 -1.18
C ASN A 15 6.28 14.91 -0.46
N LEU A 16 6.15 14.41 0.76
CA LEU A 16 4.98 14.66 1.60
C LEU A 16 4.83 16.15 1.92
N ALA A 17 5.91 16.81 2.37
CA ALA A 17 5.87 18.23 2.69
C ALA A 17 5.38 19.09 1.52
N ARG A 18 5.87 18.82 0.30
CA ARG A 18 5.43 19.52 -0.92
C ARG A 18 3.93 19.31 -1.15
N ASN A 19 3.48 18.06 -1.15
CA ASN A 19 2.08 17.75 -1.41
C ASN A 19 1.14 18.31 -0.33
N LEU A 20 1.56 18.27 0.96
CA LEU A 20 0.78 18.87 2.05
C LEU A 20 0.67 20.40 1.91
N ALA A 21 1.76 21.06 1.50
CA ALA A 21 1.77 22.52 1.29
C ALA A 21 0.93 22.95 0.08
N ASP A 22 0.82 22.09 -0.96
CA ASP A 22 0.09 22.35 -2.20
C ASP A 22 -1.39 21.91 -2.14
N THR A 23 -1.84 21.31 -1.01
CA THR A 23 -3.20 20.75 -0.89
C THR A 23 -4.16 21.75 -0.26
N ASP A 24 -5.25 22.04 -0.96
CA ASP A 24 -6.32 22.88 -0.42
C ASP A 24 -6.93 22.29 0.86
N GLY A 25 -7.07 23.14 1.88
CA GLY A 25 -7.62 22.76 3.18
C GLY A 25 -6.57 22.33 4.20
N LEU A 26 -5.31 22.11 3.80
CA LEU A 26 -4.18 21.86 4.68
C LEU A 26 -3.23 23.07 4.75
N GLU A 27 -2.55 23.21 5.86
CA GLU A 27 -1.49 24.21 6.08
C GLU A 27 -0.30 23.50 6.77
N LEU A 28 0.81 23.32 6.06
CA LEU A 28 2.03 22.76 6.64
C LEU A 28 2.69 23.83 7.51
N VAL A 29 2.60 23.71 8.84
CA VAL A 29 3.06 24.75 9.79
C VAL A 29 4.41 24.41 10.44
N ALA A 30 4.75 23.12 10.55
CA ALA A 30 5.99 22.69 11.19
C ALA A 30 6.50 21.36 10.66
N ILE A 31 7.83 21.17 10.69
CA ILE A 31 8.53 19.94 10.35
C ILE A 31 9.50 19.59 11.46
N ALA A 32 9.44 18.36 11.97
CA ALA A 32 10.39 17.83 12.92
C ALA A 32 11.32 16.79 12.27
N ASP A 33 12.63 16.89 12.53
CA ASP A 33 13.63 15.86 12.20
C ASP A 33 14.80 15.99 13.16
N GLU A 34 15.33 14.88 13.66
CA GLU A 34 16.47 14.87 14.59
C GLU A 34 17.76 15.42 13.94
N ARG A 35 17.91 15.27 12.64
CA ARG A 35 19.09 15.67 11.89
C ARG A 35 19.02 17.14 11.48
N ALA A 36 20.06 17.91 11.87
CA ALA A 36 20.14 19.33 11.55
C ALA A 36 20.18 19.61 10.02
N ASP A 37 20.93 18.79 9.26
CA ASP A 37 21.03 18.94 7.81
C ASP A 37 19.67 18.79 7.10
N ARG A 38 18.78 17.92 7.61
CA ARG A 38 17.42 17.74 7.12
C ARG A 38 16.51 18.90 7.50
N ARG A 39 16.60 19.41 8.73
CA ARG A 39 15.88 20.61 9.15
C ARG A 39 16.26 21.83 8.32
N ASP A 40 17.55 22.01 8.04
CA ASP A 40 18.04 23.07 7.18
C ASP A 40 17.52 22.93 5.74
N ALA A 41 17.46 21.71 5.22
CA ALA A 41 16.86 21.44 3.91
C ALA A 41 15.36 21.74 3.89
N ALA A 42 14.64 21.41 4.95
CA ALA A 42 13.21 21.72 5.10
C ALA A 42 12.98 23.24 5.13
N ALA A 43 13.72 23.96 5.97
CA ALA A 43 13.62 25.43 6.10
C ALA A 43 13.91 26.16 4.77
N ARG A 44 14.88 25.67 3.99
CA ARG A 44 15.18 26.25 2.67
C ARG A 44 14.08 26.02 1.64
N ARG A 45 13.43 24.86 1.68
CA ARG A 45 12.39 24.48 0.70
C ARG A 45 11.00 25.05 1.04
N HIS A 46 10.68 25.13 2.32
CA HIS A 46 9.37 25.53 2.82
C HIS A 46 9.51 26.80 3.69
N ARG A 47 9.65 27.95 3.03
CA ARG A 47 9.79 29.24 3.73
C ARG A 47 8.54 29.54 4.58
N GLY A 48 8.75 29.88 5.84
CA GLY A 48 7.66 30.13 6.79
C GLY A 48 7.22 28.91 7.61
N VAL A 49 7.65 27.69 7.22
CA VAL A 49 7.43 26.47 8.02
C VAL A 49 8.47 26.41 9.14
N ARG A 50 8.03 26.20 10.38
CA ARG A 50 8.95 26.04 11.53
C ARG A 50 9.62 24.69 11.49
N THR A 51 10.87 24.62 11.90
CA THR A 51 11.58 23.34 12.07
C THR A 51 11.95 23.11 13.53
N CYS A 52 11.88 21.88 14.01
CA CYS A 52 12.34 21.46 15.35
C CYS A 52 13.04 20.11 15.28
N ASP A 53 13.79 19.80 16.33
CA ASP A 53 14.53 18.55 16.49
C ASP A 53 13.77 17.49 17.30
N ASP A 54 12.65 17.85 17.87
CA ASP A 54 11.85 17.04 18.80
C ASP A 54 10.44 16.80 18.24
N ALA A 55 10.16 15.55 17.89
CA ALA A 55 8.85 15.10 17.41
C ALA A 55 7.75 15.19 18.50
N GLU A 56 8.09 14.90 19.76
CA GLU A 56 7.14 14.93 20.87
C GLU A 56 6.67 16.35 21.15
N ARG A 57 7.60 17.31 21.07
CA ARG A 57 7.27 18.74 21.19
C ARG A 57 6.32 19.19 20.06
N LEU A 58 6.52 18.70 18.84
CA LEU A 58 5.62 18.99 17.73
C LEU A 58 4.25 18.36 17.96
N ILE A 59 4.19 17.10 18.41
CA ILE A 59 2.94 16.42 18.76
C ILE A 59 2.20 17.13 19.91
N ALA A 60 2.91 17.69 20.89
CA ALA A 60 2.32 18.38 22.03
C ALA A 60 1.77 19.79 21.70
N SER A 61 2.14 20.36 20.55
CA SER A 61 1.75 21.73 20.18
C SER A 61 0.24 21.85 19.93
N GLU A 62 -0.44 22.79 20.58
CA GLU A 62 -1.84 23.12 20.37
C GLU A 62 -2.12 23.81 19.01
N GLU A 63 -1.07 24.29 18.36
CA GLU A 63 -1.15 24.93 17.04
C GLU A 63 -1.24 23.92 15.89
N ILE A 64 -1.24 22.61 16.18
CA ILE A 64 -1.27 21.55 15.18
C ILE A 64 -2.53 20.71 15.36
N ASP A 65 -3.26 20.52 14.28
CA ASP A 65 -4.50 19.77 14.25
C ASP A 65 -4.29 18.32 13.75
N ALA A 66 -3.26 18.12 12.91
CA ALA A 66 -2.94 16.83 12.32
C ALA A 66 -1.43 16.59 12.25
N ILE A 67 -1.03 15.32 12.38
CA ILE A 67 0.37 14.86 12.31
C ILE A 67 0.53 13.93 11.12
N VAL A 68 1.57 14.17 10.31
CA VAL A 68 2.04 13.25 9.27
C VAL A 68 3.36 12.63 9.71
N ILE A 69 3.46 11.30 9.68
CA ILE A 69 4.61 10.54 10.18
C ILE A 69 5.33 9.88 9.02
N ALA A 70 6.58 10.30 8.77
CA ALA A 70 7.45 9.81 7.69
C ALA A 70 8.84 9.41 8.23
N THR A 71 8.83 8.66 9.31
CA THR A 71 10.00 8.22 10.08
C THR A 71 10.22 6.69 9.89
N PRO A 72 11.27 6.08 10.45
CA PRO A 72 11.41 4.62 10.44
C PRO A 72 10.26 3.90 11.15
N LEU A 73 9.93 2.69 10.68
CA LEU A 73 8.79 1.88 11.12
C LEU A 73 8.62 1.76 12.63
N GLN A 74 9.75 1.64 13.37
CA GLN A 74 9.74 1.46 14.82
C GLN A 74 9.12 2.65 15.57
N THR A 75 9.10 3.83 14.95
CA THR A 75 8.55 5.06 15.53
C THR A 75 7.11 5.36 15.11
N HIS A 76 6.54 4.62 14.14
CA HIS A 76 5.17 4.84 13.69
C HIS A 76 4.16 4.68 14.82
N PHE A 77 4.23 3.56 15.54
CA PHE A 77 3.30 3.28 16.65
C PHE A 77 3.38 4.32 17.78
N PRO A 78 4.55 4.61 18.40
CA PRO A 78 4.62 5.56 19.49
C PRO A 78 4.20 6.98 19.08
N PHE A 79 4.60 7.47 17.93
CA PHE A 79 4.22 8.81 17.50
C PHE A 79 2.74 8.91 17.11
N ALA A 80 2.20 7.91 16.38
CA ALA A 80 0.78 7.88 16.05
C ALA A 80 -0.08 7.82 17.32
N LYS A 81 0.27 6.94 18.27
CA LYS A 81 -0.42 6.83 19.56
C LYS A 81 -0.41 8.16 20.30
N ALA A 82 0.75 8.79 20.47
CA ALA A 82 0.89 10.06 21.18
C ALA A 82 0.06 11.19 20.51
N ALA A 83 0.03 11.22 19.18
CA ALA A 83 -0.77 12.19 18.43
C ALA A 83 -2.28 11.97 18.62
N ILE A 84 -2.74 10.71 18.50
CA ILE A 84 -4.16 10.34 18.67
C ILE A 84 -4.62 10.61 20.11
N GLU A 85 -3.80 10.29 21.13
CA GLU A 85 -4.10 10.60 22.54
C GLU A 85 -4.33 12.09 22.78
N ARG A 86 -3.71 12.95 21.98
CA ARG A 86 -3.91 14.40 21.99
C ARG A 86 -5.02 14.91 21.07
N GLY A 87 -5.81 13.99 20.50
CA GLY A 87 -6.95 14.34 19.63
C GLY A 87 -6.54 14.84 18.24
N LYS A 88 -5.31 14.55 17.79
CA LYS A 88 -4.84 14.93 16.46
C LYS A 88 -5.16 13.86 15.41
N HIS A 89 -5.53 14.30 14.21
CA HIS A 89 -5.63 13.43 13.04
C HIS A 89 -4.23 12.94 12.61
N VAL A 90 -4.14 11.73 12.07
CA VAL A 90 -2.83 11.14 11.73
C VAL A 90 -2.85 10.56 10.30
N LEU A 91 -1.83 10.91 9.52
CA LEU A 91 -1.42 10.20 8.32
C LEU A 91 -0.05 9.56 8.60
N VAL A 92 0.06 8.26 8.44
CA VAL A 92 1.32 7.52 8.69
C VAL A 92 1.80 6.84 7.43
N GLU A 93 3.12 6.92 7.19
CA GLU A 93 3.79 6.17 6.12
C GLU A 93 3.63 4.66 6.26
N LYS A 94 3.73 3.98 5.13
CA LYS A 94 3.76 2.51 5.10
C LYS A 94 5.11 1.97 5.66
N PRO A 95 5.10 0.79 6.27
CA PRO A 95 3.97 0.01 6.76
C PRO A 95 3.27 0.70 7.93
N PHE A 96 1.95 0.53 8.07
CA PHE A 96 1.16 1.20 9.10
C PHE A 96 1.74 1.07 10.52
N ALA A 97 2.11 -0.15 10.90
CA ALA A 97 2.73 -0.47 12.17
C ALA A 97 3.61 -1.72 12.05
N GLY A 98 4.48 -1.96 13.01
CA GLY A 98 5.39 -3.11 13.03
C GLY A 98 4.75 -4.44 13.50
N SER A 99 3.47 -4.43 13.90
CA SER A 99 2.71 -5.64 14.27
C SER A 99 1.21 -5.43 14.16
N LYS A 100 0.47 -6.53 14.02
CA LYS A 100 -0.99 -6.54 14.04
C LYS A 100 -1.53 -5.92 15.34
N ALA A 101 -0.96 -6.28 16.49
CA ALA A 101 -1.38 -5.75 17.78
C ALA A 101 -1.23 -4.22 17.88
N HIS A 102 -0.15 -3.66 17.34
CA HIS A 102 0.03 -2.20 17.29
C HIS A 102 -0.99 -1.55 16.36
N ALA A 103 -1.25 -2.15 15.19
CA ALA A 103 -2.23 -1.64 14.24
C ALA A 103 -3.65 -1.64 14.84
N GLU A 104 -4.06 -2.73 15.51
CA GLU A 104 -5.33 -2.85 16.22
C GLU A 104 -5.46 -1.77 17.31
N ALA A 105 -4.43 -1.61 18.15
CA ALA A 105 -4.43 -0.62 19.22
C ALA A 105 -4.57 0.81 18.70
N LEU A 106 -3.93 1.14 17.57
CA LEU A 106 -4.05 2.47 16.93
C LEU A 106 -5.43 2.69 16.34
N ALA A 107 -5.99 1.68 15.65
CA ALA A 107 -7.34 1.77 15.07
C ALA A 107 -8.41 2.00 16.15
N GLU A 108 -8.39 1.18 17.19
CA GLU A 108 -9.31 1.34 18.32
C GLU A 108 -9.15 2.67 19.04
N LEU A 109 -7.91 3.16 19.20
CA LEU A 109 -7.66 4.44 19.86
C LEU A 109 -8.18 5.60 19.02
N ALA A 110 -7.98 5.56 17.69
CA ALA A 110 -8.47 6.56 16.77
C ALA A 110 -10.02 6.64 16.78
N ASP A 111 -10.68 5.50 16.77
CA ASP A 111 -12.15 5.41 16.86
C ASP A 111 -12.66 6.00 18.18
N ARG A 112 -12.07 5.61 19.32
CA ARG A 112 -12.44 6.16 20.63
C ARG A 112 -12.23 7.66 20.75
N ARG A 113 -11.22 8.20 20.09
CA ARG A 113 -10.90 9.64 20.10
C ARG A 113 -11.64 10.44 19.04
N GLY A 114 -12.33 9.77 18.10
CA GLY A 114 -13.03 10.42 16.99
C GLY A 114 -12.11 11.13 16.00
N VAL A 115 -10.84 10.69 15.89
CA VAL A 115 -9.86 11.27 14.96
C VAL A 115 -9.73 10.42 13.71
N ARG A 116 -9.28 11.03 12.63
CA ARG A 116 -8.96 10.32 11.38
C ARG A 116 -7.56 9.77 11.46
N LEU A 117 -7.44 8.46 11.18
CA LEU A 117 -6.18 7.75 11.04
C LEU A 117 -6.14 7.13 9.65
N MET A 118 -5.14 7.53 8.88
CA MET A 118 -4.96 7.14 7.49
C MET A 118 -3.54 6.63 7.26
N VAL A 119 -3.38 5.66 6.38
CA VAL A 119 -2.07 5.09 6.01
C VAL A 119 -1.70 5.54 4.59
N ASP A 120 -0.47 5.95 4.38
CA ASP A 120 0.03 6.29 3.03
C ASP A 120 0.28 5.04 2.19
N HIS A 121 -0.78 4.41 1.77
CA HIS A 121 -0.76 3.42 0.71
C HIS A 121 -0.87 4.09 -0.66
N THR A 122 0.14 4.89 -1.03
CA THR A 122 0.16 5.74 -2.22
C THR A 122 -0.33 5.04 -3.49
N PHE A 123 0.00 3.75 -3.69
CA PHE A 123 -0.39 3.03 -4.90
C PHE A 123 -1.90 2.83 -5.06
N VAL A 124 -2.68 2.81 -3.99
CA VAL A 124 -4.14 2.78 -4.04
C VAL A 124 -4.71 4.03 -4.74
N TYR A 125 -3.98 5.13 -4.66
CA TYR A 125 -4.35 6.42 -5.29
C TYR A 125 -3.79 6.57 -6.71
N ASN A 126 -2.98 5.62 -7.19
CA ASN A 126 -2.50 5.64 -8.57
C ASN A 126 -3.68 5.50 -9.53
N GLY A 127 -3.79 6.41 -10.48
CA GLY A 127 -4.92 6.43 -11.42
C GLY A 127 -5.06 5.16 -12.24
N ALA A 128 -3.96 4.45 -12.54
CA ALA A 128 -4.00 3.15 -13.21
C ALA A 128 -4.67 2.08 -12.30
N VAL A 129 -4.31 2.04 -11.01
CA VAL A 129 -4.92 1.11 -10.03
C VAL A 129 -6.42 1.42 -9.85
N ARG A 130 -6.78 2.70 -9.76
CA ARG A 130 -8.18 3.14 -9.70
C ARG A 130 -8.95 2.77 -10.97
N ARG A 131 -8.30 2.84 -12.13
CA ARG A 131 -8.89 2.41 -13.39
C ARG A 131 -9.15 0.90 -13.41
N ILE A 132 -8.23 0.10 -12.88
CA ILE A 132 -8.42 -1.36 -12.72
C ILE A 132 -9.62 -1.62 -11.82
N ARG A 133 -9.73 -0.97 -10.66
CA ARG A 133 -10.88 -1.09 -9.76
C ARG A 133 -12.19 -0.78 -10.50
N SER A 134 -12.25 0.32 -11.23
CA SER A 134 -13.42 0.71 -12.02
C SER A 134 -13.82 -0.36 -13.07
N LEU A 135 -12.85 -1.04 -13.69
CA LEU A 135 -13.10 -2.13 -14.63
C LEU A 135 -13.64 -3.38 -13.92
N ILE A 136 -13.15 -3.68 -12.72
CA ILE A 136 -13.65 -4.77 -11.89
C ILE A 136 -15.09 -4.50 -11.46
N ASP A 137 -15.36 -3.31 -10.92
CA ASP A 137 -16.69 -2.88 -10.46
C ASP A 137 -17.75 -2.88 -11.60
N ALA A 138 -17.31 -2.54 -12.81
CA ALA A 138 -18.16 -2.61 -14.01
C ALA A 138 -18.37 -4.05 -14.52
N GLY A 139 -17.82 -5.08 -13.86
CA GLY A 139 -17.96 -6.48 -14.24
C GLY A 139 -17.17 -6.87 -15.50
N ASN A 140 -16.28 -6.01 -16.00
CA ASN A 140 -15.58 -6.24 -17.27
C ASN A 140 -14.70 -7.51 -17.28
N LEU A 141 -14.26 -7.98 -16.11
CA LEU A 141 -13.40 -9.16 -16.00
C LEU A 141 -14.20 -10.45 -15.77
N GLY A 142 -15.49 -10.34 -15.45
CA GLY A 142 -16.27 -11.45 -14.93
C GLY A 142 -15.85 -11.82 -13.50
N ALA A 143 -15.98 -13.08 -13.11
CA ALA A 143 -15.47 -13.54 -11.83
C ALA A 143 -13.94 -13.54 -11.81
N LEU A 144 -13.35 -12.95 -10.77
CA LEU A 144 -11.90 -12.93 -10.60
C LEU A 144 -11.40 -14.30 -10.16
N LEU A 145 -10.29 -14.75 -10.73
CA LEU A 145 -9.71 -16.07 -10.52
C LEU A 145 -8.39 -16.00 -9.73
N TYR A 146 -7.50 -15.09 -10.12
CA TYR A 146 -6.18 -14.95 -9.52
C TYR A 146 -5.59 -13.55 -9.70
N LEU A 147 -4.61 -13.24 -8.88
CA LEU A 147 -3.70 -12.10 -9.03
C LEU A 147 -2.27 -12.58 -8.84
N ASP A 148 -1.41 -12.29 -9.83
CA ASP A 148 0.04 -12.50 -9.73
C ASP A 148 0.75 -11.15 -9.75
N SER A 149 1.66 -10.92 -8.80
CA SER A 149 2.45 -9.70 -8.71
C SER A 149 3.93 -9.99 -8.68
N VAL A 150 4.69 -9.18 -9.42
CA VAL A 150 6.15 -9.17 -9.40
C VAL A 150 6.62 -7.75 -9.10
N ARG A 151 7.31 -7.59 -7.96
CA ARG A 151 7.96 -6.34 -7.58
C ARG A 151 9.40 -6.61 -7.22
N VAL A 152 10.28 -6.38 -8.18
CA VAL A 152 11.69 -6.73 -8.09
C VAL A 152 12.58 -5.61 -8.60
N ASN A 153 13.73 -5.42 -7.97
CA ASN A 153 14.77 -4.47 -8.39
C ASN A 153 16.08 -4.78 -7.66
N LEU A 154 17.19 -4.31 -8.21
CA LEU A 154 18.42 -4.17 -7.44
C LEU A 154 18.29 -2.87 -6.64
N GLY A 155 17.89 -2.97 -5.37
CA GLY A 155 17.46 -1.84 -4.54
C GLY A 155 18.38 -1.56 -3.35
N LEU A 156 17.99 -0.56 -2.57
CA LEU A 156 18.54 -0.30 -1.26
C LEU A 156 18.05 -1.42 -0.32
N LEU A 157 18.98 -2.23 0.15
CA LEU A 157 18.70 -3.27 1.13
C LEU A 157 18.45 -2.60 2.49
N GLN A 158 17.29 -2.86 3.07
CA GLN A 158 16.97 -2.39 4.41
C GLN A 158 17.67 -3.28 5.43
N GLN A 159 18.19 -2.67 6.50
CA GLN A 159 18.88 -3.41 7.59
C GLN A 159 17.94 -3.83 8.71
N ASP A 160 16.77 -3.22 8.79
CA ASP A 160 15.83 -3.31 9.90
C ASP A 160 14.51 -4.01 9.53
N SER A 161 14.38 -4.45 8.26
CA SER A 161 13.20 -5.19 7.79
C SER A 161 13.55 -6.11 6.62
N ASN A 162 12.72 -7.12 6.36
CA ASN A 162 12.87 -7.99 5.19
C ASN A 162 12.15 -7.43 3.96
N VAL A 163 12.38 -8.07 2.81
CA VAL A 163 11.82 -7.65 1.51
C VAL A 163 10.28 -7.67 1.48
N ILE A 164 9.62 -8.49 2.31
CA ILE A 164 8.15 -8.56 2.38
C ILE A 164 7.60 -7.27 2.98
N TRP A 165 8.11 -6.82 4.13
CA TRP A 165 7.68 -5.60 4.79
C TRP A 165 7.96 -4.34 3.95
N ASP A 166 9.04 -4.32 3.18
CA ASP A 166 9.36 -3.17 2.33
C ASP A 166 8.56 -3.17 1.01
N LEU A 167 8.64 -4.24 0.22
CA LEU A 167 8.10 -4.27 -1.14
C LEU A 167 6.67 -4.80 -1.21
N ALA A 168 6.36 -5.93 -0.51
CA ALA A 168 5.03 -6.54 -0.62
C ALA A 168 3.93 -5.69 -0.02
N THR A 169 4.22 -4.79 0.93
CA THR A 169 3.27 -3.85 1.52
C THR A 169 2.48 -3.08 0.44
N HIS A 170 3.15 -2.63 -0.61
CA HIS A 170 2.51 -1.91 -1.70
C HIS A 170 1.54 -2.79 -2.49
N ASP A 171 1.98 -4.00 -2.85
CA ASP A 171 1.18 -4.89 -3.70
C ASP A 171 0.03 -5.53 -2.91
N LEU A 172 0.24 -5.80 -1.62
CA LEU A 172 -0.83 -6.22 -0.71
C LEU A 172 -1.90 -5.13 -0.55
N SER A 173 -1.49 -3.86 -0.46
CA SER A 173 -2.45 -2.74 -0.39
C SER A 173 -3.23 -2.55 -1.69
N ILE A 174 -2.61 -2.76 -2.85
CA ILE A 174 -3.31 -2.76 -4.15
C ILE A 174 -4.30 -3.92 -4.20
N MET A 175 -3.87 -5.12 -3.83
CA MET A 175 -4.74 -6.30 -3.81
C MET A 175 -5.93 -6.10 -2.86
N ASP A 176 -5.70 -5.62 -1.63
CA ASP A 176 -6.75 -5.35 -0.64
C ASP A 176 -7.79 -4.33 -1.17
N TYR A 177 -7.33 -3.34 -1.93
CA TYR A 177 -8.21 -2.37 -2.59
C TYR A 177 -8.98 -2.93 -3.78
N LEU A 178 -8.41 -3.87 -4.54
CA LEU A 178 -9.01 -4.42 -5.76
C LEU A 178 -9.94 -5.60 -5.51
N ILE A 179 -9.72 -6.39 -4.46
CA ILE A 179 -10.38 -7.68 -4.24
C ILE A 179 -11.31 -7.60 -3.02
N ASP A 180 -12.61 -7.71 -3.25
CA ASP A 180 -13.61 -7.63 -2.18
C ASP A 180 -13.75 -8.93 -1.36
N ALA A 181 -13.17 -10.06 -1.82
CA ALA A 181 -13.18 -11.32 -1.08
C ALA A 181 -12.32 -11.23 0.20
N ARG A 182 -12.65 -12.02 1.19
CA ARG A 182 -11.95 -12.03 2.48
C ARG A 182 -10.70 -12.91 2.42
N PRO A 183 -9.49 -12.36 2.67
CA PRO A 183 -8.29 -13.17 2.85
C PRO A 183 -8.43 -14.02 4.13
N VAL A 184 -8.07 -15.30 4.06
CA VAL A 184 -8.22 -16.24 5.19
C VAL A 184 -6.91 -16.82 5.68
N ALA A 185 -5.88 -16.82 4.86
CA ALA A 185 -4.56 -17.30 5.27
C ALA A 185 -3.44 -16.80 4.33
N VAL A 186 -2.22 -16.85 4.82
CA VAL A 186 -1.00 -16.50 4.06
C VAL A 186 0.01 -17.64 4.19
N SER A 187 0.71 -17.93 3.09
CA SER A 187 1.94 -18.75 3.08
C SER A 187 3.06 -17.98 2.40
N ALA A 188 4.29 -18.11 2.91
CA ALA A 188 5.45 -17.42 2.36
C ALA A 188 6.71 -18.27 2.46
N ASN A 189 7.54 -18.20 1.42
CA ASN A 189 8.88 -18.78 1.37
C ASN A 189 9.87 -17.69 0.95
N GLY A 190 11.07 -17.73 1.49
CA GLY A 190 12.08 -16.74 1.18
C GLY A 190 13.49 -17.22 1.49
N ILE A 191 14.46 -16.47 1.01
CA ILE A 191 15.87 -16.70 1.31
C ILE A 191 16.54 -15.38 1.71
N SER A 192 17.49 -15.48 2.64
CA SER A 192 18.49 -14.44 2.87
C SER A 192 19.76 -14.81 2.11
N GLY A 193 20.04 -14.06 1.05
CA GLY A 193 21.23 -14.26 0.22
C GLY A 193 22.27 -13.16 0.43
N ALA A 194 23.45 -13.34 -0.14
CA ALA A 194 24.54 -12.35 -0.20
C ALA A 194 25.02 -11.81 1.18
N GLY A 195 24.88 -12.60 2.27
CA GLY A 195 25.38 -12.24 3.60
C GLY A 195 24.50 -11.28 4.39
N PHE A 196 23.21 -11.18 4.04
CA PHE A 196 22.22 -10.41 4.78
C PHE A 196 21.49 -11.29 5.83
N ASP A 197 21.09 -10.68 6.93
CA ASP A 197 20.39 -11.37 8.03
C ASP A 197 18.89 -11.54 7.77
N HIS A 198 18.33 -10.73 6.86
CA HIS A 198 16.89 -10.74 6.50
C HIS A 198 16.66 -11.25 5.09
N GLU A 199 15.48 -11.84 4.87
CA GLU A 199 15.09 -12.31 3.54
C GLU A 199 15.09 -11.15 2.53
N ASN A 200 15.78 -11.36 1.42
CA ASN A 200 15.93 -10.41 0.33
C ASN A 200 15.29 -10.90 -0.98
N VAL A 201 14.84 -12.15 -1.00
CA VAL A 201 13.96 -12.73 -2.02
C VAL A 201 12.84 -13.47 -1.31
N ALA A 202 11.59 -13.20 -1.65
CA ALA A 202 10.45 -13.89 -1.07
C ALA A 202 9.29 -14.04 -2.05
N TYR A 203 8.51 -15.10 -1.80
CA TYR A 203 7.28 -15.45 -2.49
C TYR A 203 6.18 -15.56 -1.45
N VAL A 204 5.10 -14.78 -1.61
CA VAL A 204 3.98 -14.74 -0.69
C VAL A 204 2.72 -15.15 -1.42
N THR A 205 1.91 -16.01 -0.82
CA THR A 205 0.60 -16.41 -1.36
C THR A 205 -0.48 -16.08 -0.34
N VAL A 206 -1.48 -15.30 -0.75
CA VAL A 206 -2.67 -14.98 0.03
C VAL A 206 -3.83 -15.84 -0.49
N HIS A 207 -4.48 -16.56 0.44
CA HIS A 207 -5.62 -17.43 0.17
C HIS A 207 -6.91 -16.75 0.63
N PHE A 208 -7.95 -16.87 -0.19
CA PHE A 208 -9.26 -16.26 0.06
C PHE A 208 -10.36 -17.31 0.32
N ASP A 209 -11.43 -16.89 0.95
CA ASP A 209 -12.55 -17.76 1.31
C ASP A 209 -13.37 -18.26 0.10
N ASN A 210 -13.34 -17.53 -1.01
CA ASN A 210 -14.04 -17.88 -2.25
C ASN A 210 -13.19 -18.67 -3.26
N GLY A 211 -11.96 -19.09 -2.87
CA GLY A 211 -11.03 -19.81 -3.74
C GLY A 211 -10.15 -18.92 -4.63
N PHE A 212 -10.31 -17.59 -4.60
CA PHE A 212 -9.37 -16.67 -5.22
C PHE A 212 -7.97 -16.83 -4.61
N LEU A 213 -6.93 -16.67 -5.42
CA LEU A 213 -5.54 -16.77 -5.00
C LEU A 213 -4.76 -15.54 -5.46
N ALA A 214 -3.99 -14.95 -4.56
CA ALA A 214 -3.02 -13.91 -4.93
C ALA A 214 -1.59 -14.35 -4.61
N HIS A 215 -0.67 -14.16 -5.56
CA HIS A 215 0.73 -14.51 -5.42
C HIS A 215 1.62 -13.29 -5.66
N PHE A 216 2.69 -13.16 -4.85
CA PHE A 216 3.60 -12.01 -4.88
C PHE A 216 5.03 -12.51 -4.89
N HIS A 217 5.80 -12.10 -5.90
CA HIS A 217 7.25 -12.24 -5.94
C HIS A 217 7.89 -10.88 -5.62
N VAL A 218 8.59 -10.81 -4.50
CA VAL A 218 9.34 -9.63 -4.08
C VAL A 218 10.83 -9.95 -3.96
N ASN A 219 11.70 -9.07 -4.50
CA ASN A 219 13.12 -9.38 -4.60
C ASN A 219 13.97 -8.11 -4.70
N TRP A 220 14.97 -7.96 -3.82
CA TRP A 220 15.94 -6.87 -3.87
C TRP A 220 17.19 -7.18 -4.72
N LEU A 221 17.37 -8.45 -5.15
CA LEU A 221 18.56 -8.91 -5.87
C LEU A 221 18.34 -9.09 -7.39
N ALA A 222 17.22 -8.59 -7.91
CA ALA A 222 16.92 -8.73 -9.33
C ALA A 222 17.73 -7.75 -10.19
N PRO A 223 18.30 -8.20 -11.33
CA PRO A 223 19.09 -7.34 -12.21
C PRO A 223 18.25 -6.33 -12.99
N VAL A 224 16.95 -6.47 -12.97
CA VAL A 224 15.97 -5.59 -13.64
C VAL A 224 14.96 -5.05 -12.64
N LYS A 225 14.42 -3.87 -12.93
CA LYS A 225 13.29 -3.32 -12.17
C LYS A 225 12.00 -3.71 -12.86
N MET A 226 11.16 -4.49 -12.16
CA MET A 226 9.81 -4.85 -12.59
C MET A 226 8.80 -4.53 -11.51
N ARG A 227 7.64 -4.02 -11.92
CA ARG A 227 6.48 -3.75 -11.05
C ARG A 227 5.23 -4.07 -11.85
N GLN A 228 4.91 -5.35 -11.93
CA GLN A 228 3.82 -5.86 -12.77
C GLN A 228 2.83 -6.67 -11.96
N MET A 229 1.55 -6.57 -12.35
CA MET A 229 0.49 -7.44 -11.86
C MET A 229 -0.29 -8.03 -13.03
N LEU A 230 -0.60 -9.32 -12.94
CA LEU A 230 -1.55 -10.02 -13.80
C LEU A 230 -2.82 -10.27 -12.99
N ILE A 231 -3.96 -9.85 -13.53
CA ILE A 231 -5.26 -10.08 -12.88
C ILE A 231 -6.10 -10.89 -13.88
N GLY A 232 -6.35 -12.15 -13.52
CA GLY A 232 -7.15 -13.06 -14.32
C GLY A 232 -8.61 -13.07 -13.90
N GLY A 233 -9.48 -12.83 -14.87
CA GLY A 233 -10.92 -13.02 -14.74
C GLY A 233 -11.45 -14.00 -15.76
N THR A 234 -12.71 -14.45 -15.57
CA THR A 234 -13.35 -15.40 -16.49
C THR A 234 -13.64 -14.82 -17.87
N GLN A 235 -13.80 -13.50 -17.98
CA GLN A 235 -14.10 -12.84 -19.25
C GLN A 235 -12.90 -12.13 -19.85
N ARG A 236 -12.10 -11.41 -19.04
CA ARG A 236 -10.93 -10.66 -19.49
C ARG A 236 -9.82 -10.76 -18.47
N MET A 237 -8.62 -10.41 -18.92
CA MET A 237 -7.41 -10.36 -18.10
C MET A 237 -6.77 -8.99 -18.19
N ILE A 238 -6.14 -8.55 -17.10
CA ILE A 238 -5.41 -7.28 -17.04
C ILE A 238 -3.94 -7.56 -16.81
N VAL A 239 -3.09 -6.82 -17.53
CA VAL A 239 -1.68 -6.60 -17.20
C VAL A 239 -1.54 -5.17 -16.72
N TYR A 240 -1.13 -4.99 -15.48
CA TYR A 240 -0.70 -3.71 -14.94
C TYR A 240 0.82 -3.67 -14.89
N ASP A 241 1.43 -2.64 -15.45
CA ASP A 241 2.87 -2.39 -15.42
C ASP A 241 3.13 -0.96 -14.95
N ASP A 242 3.55 -0.80 -13.68
CA ASP A 242 3.82 0.53 -13.12
C ASP A 242 5.07 1.19 -13.74
N THR A 243 5.93 0.42 -14.38
CA THR A 243 7.15 0.93 -15.03
C THR A 243 6.90 1.42 -16.46
N ASP A 244 5.79 1.06 -17.07
CA ASP A 244 5.39 1.58 -18.39
C ASP A 244 4.85 3.02 -18.25
N PRO A 245 5.46 4.01 -18.91
CA PRO A 245 5.04 5.41 -18.78
C PRO A 245 3.75 5.75 -19.53
N ALA A 246 3.37 4.94 -20.51
CA ALA A 246 2.27 5.22 -21.44
C ALA A 246 1.06 4.31 -21.22
N GLU A 247 1.29 3.00 -21.18
CA GLU A 247 0.25 1.96 -21.20
C GLU A 247 0.29 1.11 -19.93
N LYS A 248 0.21 1.76 -18.76
CA LYS A 248 0.27 1.07 -17.46
C LYS A 248 -0.77 -0.04 -17.30
N VAL A 249 -1.91 0.07 -17.95
CA VAL A 249 -3.00 -0.92 -17.90
C VAL A 249 -3.29 -1.41 -19.30
N ARG A 250 -3.21 -2.71 -19.52
CA ARG A 250 -3.59 -3.39 -20.75
C ARG A 250 -4.65 -4.43 -20.44
N VAL A 251 -5.79 -4.33 -21.11
CA VAL A 251 -6.91 -5.25 -20.95
C VAL A 251 -6.95 -6.17 -22.17
N TYR A 252 -6.88 -7.46 -21.92
CA TYR A 252 -6.92 -8.50 -22.95
C TYR A 252 -8.28 -9.19 -22.96
N ASP A 253 -8.96 -9.18 -24.09
CA ASP A 253 -10.14 -10.00 -24.30
C ASP A 253 -9.74 -11.43 -24.64
N LYS A 254 -9.11 -12.06 -23.68
CA LYS A 254 -8.67 -13.45 -23.71
C LYS A 254 -9.29 -14.21 -22.55
N GLY A 255 -9.69 -15.43 -22.80
CA GLY A 255 -10.32 -16.27 -21.79
C GLY A 255 -10.31 -17.73 -22.21
N VAL A 256 -10.81 -18.55 -21.32
CA VAL A 256 -11.00 -19.99 -21.55
C VAL A 256 -12.48 -20.27 -21.51
N ASP A 257 -13.07 -20.64 -22.64
CA ASP A 257 -14.46 -21.09 -22.73
C ASP A 257 -14.50 -22.59 -22.47
N VAL A 258 -15.00 -22.98 -21.31
CA VAL A 258 -15.22 -24.39 -20.97
C VAL A 258 -16.67 -24.74 -21.34
N ASN A 259 -16.85 -25.30 -22.52
CA ASN A 259 -18.17 -25.79 -22.95
C ASN A 259 -18.41 -27.19 -22.34
N VAL A 260 -19.04 -27.24 -21.16
CA VAL A 260 -19.34 -28.49 -20.44
C VAL A 260 -20.82 -28.82 -20.62
N GLN A 261 -21.21 -29.29 -21.79
CA GLN A 261 -22.59 -29.81 -22.01
C GLN A 261 -22.73 -31.30 -21.67
N ASP A 262 -21.63 -32.06 -21.48
CA ASP A 262 -21.74 -33.51 -21.26
C ASP A 262 -20.60 -34.04 -20.38
N ARG A 263 -20.92 -35.04 -19.52
CA ARG A 263 -19.97 -35.75 -18.63
C ARG A 263 -18.90 -36.55 -19.40
N GLU A 264 -19.22 -37.00 -20.61
CA GLU A 264 -18.31 -37.79 -21.46
C GLU A 264 -17.32 -36.87 -22.19
N THR A 265 -17.72 -35.63 -22.53
CA THR A 265 -16.88 -34.58 -23.09
C THR A 265 -15.88 -34.01 -22.07
N ARG A 266 -16.10 -34.18 -20.76
CA ARG A 266 -15.10 -33.85 -19.72
C ARG A 266 -13.78 -34.60 -19.87
N ARG A 267 -13.74 -35.72 -20.55
CA ARG A 267 -12.52 -36.48 -20.86
C ARG A 267 -11.77 -35.95 -22.10
N ARG A 268 -12.45 -35.15 -22.95
CA ARG A 268 -11.87 -34.39 -24.05
C ARG A 268 -12.17 -32.93 -23.80
N ILE A 269 -11.43 -32.29 -22.90
CA ILE A 269 -11.54 -30.85 -22.69
C ILE A 269 -11.10 -30.17 -23.98
N LEU A 270 -12.06 -29.85 -24.84
CA LEU A 270 -11.89 -28.88 -25.90
C LEU A 270 -11.86 -27.49 -25.23
N VAL A 271 -10.71 -27.15 -24.69
CA VAL A 271 -10.43 -25.80 -24.26
C VAL A 271 -10.31 -24.94 -25.51
N SER A 272 -11.33 -24.17 -25.82
CA SER A 272 -11.20 -23.15 -26.84
C SER A 272 -10.62 -21.89 -26.18
N TYR A 273 -9.43 -21.51 -26.62
CA TYR A 273 -8.87 -20.21 -26.25
C TYR A 273 -9.60 -19.11 -27.03
N ARG A 274 -10.30 -18.26 -26.31
CA ARG A 274 -10.84 -17.04 -26.92
C ARG A 274 -9.69 -16.06 -27.11
N THR A 275 -9.41 -15.69 -28.35
CA THR A 275 -8.48 -14.62 -28.72
C THR A 275 -9.31 -13.43 -29.22
N GLY A 276 -9.26 -12.35 -28.46
CA GLY A 276 -9.88 -11.08 -28.81
C GLY A 276 -8.85 -9.95 -28.79
N ASP A 277 -9.38 -8.73 -28.82
CA ASP A 277 -8.57 -7.52 -28.86
C ASP A 277 -7.83 -7.24 -27.54
N MET A 278 -6.78 -6.44 -27.65
CA MET A 278 -6.13 -5.81 -26.51
C MET A 278 -6.32 -4.30 -26.62
N TYR A 279 -6.65 -3.64 -25.51
CA TYR A 279 -6.68 -2.19 -25.44
C TYR A 279 -6.08 -1.66 -24.15
N ALA A 280 -5.52 -0.43 -24.21
CA ALA A 280 -5.00 0.30 -23.07
C ALA A 280 -5.99 1.42 -22.69
N PRO A 281 -6.72 1.31 -21.56
CA PRO A 281 -7.64 2.34 -21.14
C PRO A 281 -6.91 3.57 -20.62
N THR A 282 -7.48 4.75 -20.83
CA THR A 282 -7.00 5.98 -20.21
C THR A 282 -7.25 5.97 -18.72
N PHE A 283 -6.36 6.64 -17.96
CA PHE A 283 -6.46 6.78 -16.52
C PHE A 283 -5.99 8.18 -16.07
N ASP A 284 -6.35 8.57 -14.86
CA ASP A 284 -5.91 9.83 -14.24
C ASP A 284 -4.38 9.82 -14.04
N ARG A 285 -3.70 10.86 -14.51
CA ARG A 285 -2.23 10.97 -14.44
C ARG A 285 -1.75 11.89 -13.31
N ARG A 286 -2.65 12.37 -12.46
CA ARG A 286 -2.25 13.15 -11.29
C ARG A 286 -1.31 12.35 -10.40
N GLU A 287 -0.43 13.04 -9.72
CA GLU A 287 0.48 12.42 -8.77
C GLU A 287 -0.32 11.73 -7.65
N ALA A 288 -0.06 10.45 -7.42
CA ALA A 288 -0.80 9.68 -6.41
C ALA A 288 -0.67 10.27 -4.99
N LEU A 289 0.51 10.81 -4.64
CA LEU A 289 0.75 11.41 -3.33
C LEU A 289 -0.06 12.71 -3.13
N SER A 290 -0.34 13.47 -4.20
CA SER A 290 -1.24 14.64 -4.11
C SER A 290 -2.67 14.21 -3.81
N LEU A 291 -3.09 13.05 -4.34
CA LEU A 291 -4.41 12.49 -4.04
C LEU A 291 -4.50 11.93 -2.62
N VAL A 292 -3.39 11.40 -2.07
CA VAL A 292 -3.31 11.00 -0.64
C VAL A 292 -3.51 12.23 0.25
N ALA A 293 -2.79 13.32 0.00
CA ALA A 293 -2.89 14.54 0.79
C ALA A 293 -4.31 15.16 0.69
N GLN A 294 -4.90 15.18 -0.51
CA GLN A 294 -6.26 15.66 -0.72
C GLN A 294 -7.30 14.79 0.01
N GLU A 295 -7.14 13.46 -0.03
CA GLU A 295 -8.04 12.56 0.68
C GLU A 295 -7.92 12.70 2.20
N PHE A 296 -6.72 12.94 2.72
CA PHE A 296 -6.52 13.23 4.13
C PHE A 296 -7.25 14.52 4.54
N ALA A 297 -7.15 15.59 3.74
CA ALA A 297 -7.90 16.83 3.96
C ALA A 297 -9.41 16.60 3.93
N ASP A 298 -9.91 15.84 2.95
CA ASP A 298 -11.34 15.53 2.80
C ASP A 298 -11.86 14.68 3.96
N ALA A 299 -11.08 13.72 4.43
CA ALA A 299 -11.41 12.88 5.57
C ALA A 299 -11.52 13.67 6.87
N ILE A 300 -10.56 14.58 7.12
CA ILE A 300 -10.59 15.47 8.29
C ILE A 300 -11.82 16.39 8.23
N ALA A 301 -12.12 16.94 7.06
CA ALA A 301 -13.31 17.79 6.86
C ALA A 301 -14.64 17.01 6.93
N GLY A 302 -14.61 15.70 7.12
CA GLY A 302 -15.80 14.84 7.19
C GLY A 302 -16.54 14.65 5.87
N ARG A 303 -15.87 14.96 4.73
CA ARG A 303 -16.50 14.85 3.40
C ARG A 303 -16.66 13.38 2.97
N ARG A 304 -15.72 12.52 3.36
CA ARG A 304 -15.75 11.07 3.08
C ARG A 304 -14.82 10.30 4.03
N ALA A 305 -15.04 9.00 4.14
CA ALA A 305 -14.06 8.11 4.74
C ALA A 305 -12.87 7.88 3.79
N PRO A 306 -11.62 7.82 4.27
CA PRO A 306 -10.48 7.57 3.41
C PRO A 306 -10.45 6.11 2.93
N LEU A 307 -9.95 5.88 1.71
CA LEU A 307 -9.79 4.52 1.16
C LEU A 307 -8.75 3.71 1.91
N THR A 308 -7.73 4.37 2.45
CA THR A 308 -6.64 3.74 3.20
C THR A 308 -6.72 4.11 4.68
N ASP A 309 -7.88 3.85 5.27
CA ASP A 309 -8.14 4.03 6.69
C ASP A 309 -7.32 3.04 7.57
N ALA A 310 -7.49 3.15 8.87
CA ALA A 310 -6.84 2.27 9.82
C ALA A 310 -7.20 0.78 9.60
N ALA A 311 -8.43 0.49 9.18
CA ALA A 311 -8.88 -0.88 8.92
C ALA A 311 -8.16 -1.49 7.68
N ALA A 312 -8.00 -0.71 6.61
CA ALA A 312 -7.19 -1.12 5.45
C ALA A 312 -5.72 -1.35 5.84
N GLY A 313 -5.13 -0.42 6.62
CA GLY A 313 -3.79 -0.59 7.16
C GLY A 313 -3.64 -1.84 8.02
N LEU A 314 -4.60 -2.14 8.89
CA LEU A 314 -4.62 -3.33 9.73
C LEU A 314 -4.68 -4.63 8.90
N ARG A 315 -5.50 -4.69 7.84
CA ARG A 315 -5.55 -5.86 6.95
C ARG A 315 -4.20 -6.13 6.29
N VAL A 316 -3.54 -5.07 5.79
CA VAL A 316 -2.21 -5.20 5.17
C VAL A 316 -1.17 -5.68 6.20
N VAL A 317 -1.11 -5.07 7.39
CA VAL A 317 -0.17 -5.49 8.45
C VAL A 317 -0.45 -6.92 8.91
N SER A 318 -1.71 -7.34 9.00
CA SER A 318 -2.06 -8.71 9.36
C SER A 318 -1.52 -9.73 8.35
N MET A 319 -1.57 -9.41 7.05
CA MET A 319 -1.00 -10.26 6.00
C MET A 319 0.53 -10.28 6.04
N LEU A 320 1.18 -9.13 6.31
CA LEU A 320 2.64 -9.05 6.46
C LEU A 320 3.14 -9.88 7.64
N GLU A 321 2.51 -9.76 8.80
CA GLU A 321 2.86 -10.53 9.99
C GLU A 321 2.61 -12.03 9.79
N ALA A 322 1.51 -12.41 9.13
CA ALA A 322 1.25 -13.80 8.78
C ALA A 322 2.28 -14.37 7.80
N ALA A 323 2.72 -13.58 6.81
CA ALA A 323 3.79 -13.97 5.89
C ALA A 323 5.12 -14.18 6.63
N GLU A 324 5.49 -13.30 7.53
CA GLU A 324 6.68 -13.45 8.37
C GLU A 324 6.62 -14.69 9.26
N ARG A 325 5.47 -14.97 9.88
CA ARG A 325 5.26 -16.19 10.66
C ARG A 325 5.36 -17.44 9.79
N SER A 326 4.89 -17.37 8.54
CA SER A 326 4.99 -18.46 7.56
C SER A 326 6.44 -18.75 7.18
N LEU A 327 7.27 -17.71 6.92
CA LEU A 327 8.71 -17.85 6.68
C LEU A 327 9.39 -18.63 7.81
N ARG A 328 9.09 -18.27 9.07
CA ARG A 328 9.65 -18.95 10.26
C ARG A 328 9.10 -20.35 10.48
N ALA A 329 8.07 -20.75 9.77
CA ALA A 329 7.37 -22.04 9.88
C ALA A 329 7.46 -22.86 8.57
N ASP A 330 8.57 -22.75 7.84
CA ASP A 330 8.87 -23.48 6.61
C ASP A 330 7.76 -23.38 5.55
N GLY A 331 7.18 -22.20 5.38
CA GLY A 331 6.17 -21.93 4.37
C GLY A 331 4.76 -22.42 4.75
N ARG A 332 4.53 -22.80 6.00
CA ARG A 332 3.18 -23.23 6.45
C ARG A 332 2.16 -22.13 6.22
N ARG A 333 0.97 -22.54 5.83
CA ARG A 333 -0.20 -21.67 5.71
C ARG A 333 -0.63 -21.18 7.09
N ILE A 334 -0.55 -19.87 7.33
CA ILE A 334 -0.90 -19.18 8.58
C ILE A 334 -2.28 -18.54 8.43
N PRO A 335 -3.26 -18.83 9.28
CA PRO A 335 -4.56 -18.17 9.27
C PRO A 335 -4.44 -16.69 9.70
N LEU A 336 -5.32 -15.84 9.12
CA LEU A 336 -5.44 -14.41 9.39
C LEU A 336 -6.47 -14.12 10.50
#